data_0abee5aeaade71f0a6ba81c74d22b20e
#
_entry.id   0abee5aeaade71f0a6ba81c74d22b20e
#
_cell.length_a   1.000
_cell.length_b   1.000
_cell.length_c   1.000
_cell.angle_alpha   90.00
_cell.angle_beta   90.00
_cell.angle_gamma   90.00
#
_symmetry.space_group_name_H-M   'P 1'
#
loop_
_entity.id
_entity.type
_entity.pdbx_description
1 polymer ?
#
loop_
_entity_poly.entity_id
_entity_poly.type
_entity_poly.pdbx_seq_one_letter_code
_entity_poly.pdbx_strand_id
1 'polypeptide(L)'
;MLSSNFQSLGLVALTGLTRAATVTYNFDITWVWAAPDGFGRPVVGINNQWPCPSIEANVGDTIVVNLNNKLGNETTGIHWHGINQVTTEEMDGPSGVAQCPVAPGSSITYQFVADIAGTYWCKSEI
;
A
#
# COMPACT_ATOMS: atom_id res chain seq x y z
N MET A 1 52.78 -46.29 2.37
CA MET A 1 52.59 -44.81 2.36
C MET A 1 51.33 -44.53 1.56
N LEU A 2 50.19 -44.37 2.21
CA LEU A 2 48.95 -43.94 1.55
C LEU A 2 48.77 -42.41 1.79
N SER A 3 48.81 -41.63 0.72
CA SER A 3 48.55 -40.22 0.75
C SER A 3 47.02 -40.04 0.58
N SER A 4 46.35 -39.55 1.59
CA SER A 4 44.93 -39.18 1.52
C SER A 4 44.80 -37.69 1.16
N ASN A 5 44.39 -37.42 -0.08
CA ASN A 5 44.05 -36.09 -0.52
C ASN A 5 42.66 -35.74 0.05
N PHE A 6 42.61 -34.88 1.07
CA PHE A 6 41.38 -34.22 1.51
C PHE A 6 41.10 -33.05 0.57
N GLN A 7 40.12 -33.21 -0.31
CA GLN A 7 39.55 -32.09 -1.05
C GLN A 7 38.52 -31.42 -0.17
N SER A 8 38.83 -30.23 0.35
CA SER A 8 37.85 -29.40 1.05
C SER A 8 36.90 -28.75 0.04
N LEU A 9 35.63 -29.20 0.06
CA LEU A 9 34.57 -28.57 -0.72
C LEU A 9 34.17 -27.27 0.00
N GLY A 10 34.57 -26.13 -0.57
CA GLY A 10 34.18 -24.81 -0.08
C GLY A 10 32.70 -24.57 -0.37
N LEU A 11 31.88 -24.49 0.68
CA LEU A 11 30.48 -24.09 0.60
C LEU A 11 30.41 -22.58 0.37
N VAL A 12 30.17 -22.16 -0.87
CA VAL A 12 29.91 -20.75 -1.18
C VAL A 12 28.46 -20.46 -0.79
N ALA A 13 28.26 -19.83 0.39
CA ALA A 13 26.95 -19.31 0.78
C ALA A 13 26.65 -18.06 -0.08
N LEU A 14 25.75 -18.19 -1.06
CA LEU A 14 25.13 -17.04 -1.73
C LEU A 14 24.21 -16.35 -0.73
N THR A 15 24.70 -15.36 0.00
CA THR A 15 23.84 -14.44 0.75
C THR A 15 23.15 -13.53 -0.25
N GLY A 16 21.90 -13.84 -0.60
CA GLY A 16 21.05 -12.93 -1.36
C GLY A 16 20.84 -11.66 -0.55
N LEU A 17 21.42 -10.54 -1.00
CA LEU A 17 21.11 -9.22 -0.47
C LEU A 17 19.66 -8.88 -0.89
N THR A 18 18.70 -9.11 0.00
CA THR A 18 17.36 -8.57 -0.17
C THR A 18 17.44 -7.05 0.01
N ARG A 19 17.32 -6.33 -1.10
CA ARG A 19 17.28 -4.87 -1.09
C ARG A 19 15.81 -4.47 -0.97
N ALA A 20 15.49 -3.61 0.02
CA ALA A 20 14.19 -2.96 0.11
C ALA A 20 13.89 -2.22 -1.21
N ALA A 21 12.75 -2.50 -1.80
CA ALA A 21 12.28 -1.86 -3.02
C ALA A 21 11.32 -0.71 -2.68
N THR A 22 11.06 0.15 -3.67
CA THR A 22 9.94 1.10 -3.61
C THR A 22 8.89 0.64 -4.59
N VAL A 23 7.69 0.35 -4.10
CA VAL A 23 6.53 0.01 -4.92
C VAL A 23 5.58 1.21 -4.96
N THR A 24 5.21 1.64 -6.16
CA THR A 24 4.42 2.85 -6.37
C THR A 24 3.09 2.52 -7.01
N TYR A 25 2.01 3.03 -6.43
CA TYR A 25 0.65 2.91 -6.93
C TYR A 25 0.07 4.29 -7.22
N ASN A 26 -0.71 4.40 -8.29
CA ASN A 26 -1.44 5.61 -8.63
C ASN A 26 -2.93 5.32 -8.52
N PHE A 27 -3.62 6.02 -7.62
CA PHE A 27 -5.02 5.83 -7.28
C PHE A 27 -5.83 7.06 -7.65
N ASP A 28 -6.70 6.91 -8.63
CA ASP A 28 -7.75 7.86 -8.93
C ASP A 28 -9.01 7.45 -8.17
N ILE A 29 -9.42 8.27 -7.20
CA ILE A 29 -10.65 8.03 -6.44
C ILE A 29 -11.82 8.56 -7.25
N THR A 30 -12.76 7.67 -7.60
CA THR A 30 -13.86 7.97 -8.51
C THR A 30 -15.18 7.39 -8.02
N TRP A 31 -16.29 7.94 -8.47
CA TRP A 31 -17.59 7.28 -8.33
C TRP A 31 -17.69 6.11 -9.29
N VAL A 32 -18.08 4.95 -8.77
CA VAL A 32 -18.28 3.71 -9.51
C VAL A 32 -19.66 3.17 -9.22
N TRP A 33 -20.35 2.63 -10.23
CA TRP A 33 -21.62 1.94 -10.01
C TRP A 33 -21.35 0.50 -9.59
N ALA A 34 -21.77 0.13 -8.37
CA ALA A 34 -21.62 -1.23 -7.85
C ALA A 34 -22.83 -1.63 -6.98
N ALA A 35 -22.96 -2.91 -6.71
CA ALA A 35 -24.04 -3.49 -5.93
C ALA A 35 -23.49 -4.38 -4.78
N PRO A 36 -22.81 -3.81 -3.77
CA PRO A 36 -22.18 -4.58 -2.69
C PRO A 36 -23.15 -5.48 -1.91
N ASP A 37 -24.40 -5.05 -1.80
CA ASP A 37 -25.49 -5.70 -1.07
C ASP A 37 -26.63 -6.17 -1.98
N GLY A 38 -26.39 -6.23 -3.29
CA GLY A 38 -27.38 -6.60 -4.30
C GLY A 38 -28.16 -5.42 -4.90
N PHE A 39 -28.01 -4.20 -4.34
CA PHE A 39 -28.64 -2.99 -4.90
C PHE A 39 -27.60 -2.10 -5.56
N GLY A 40 -27.83 -1.76 -6.85
CA GLY A 40 -26.96 -0.88 -7.61
C GLY A 40 -27.00 0.56 -7.11
N ARG A 41 -25.84 1.13 -6.79
CA ARG A 41 -25.69 2.52 -6.35
C ARG A 41 -24.29 3.05 -6.65
N PRO A 42 -24.10 4.38 -6.67
CA PRO A 42 -22.76 4.95 -6.67
C PRO A 42 -22.02 4.55 -5.37
N VAL A 43 -20.80 4.07 -5.54
CA VAL A 43 -19.86 3.79 -4.44
C VAL A 43 -18.53 4.45 -4.77
N VAL A 44 -17.74 4.73 -3.75
CA VAL A 44 -16.37 5.19 -3.96
C VAL A 44 -15.51 4.01 -4.40
N GLY A 45 -14.85 4.17 -5.52
CA GLY A 45 -13.93 3.18 -6.08
C GLY A 45 -12.55 3.78 -6.34
N ILE A 46 -11.61 2.92 -6.67
CA ILE A 46 -10.26 3.28 -7.06
C ILE A 46 -10.02 2.81 -8.48
N ASN A 47 -9.52 3.71 -9.34
CA ASN A 47 -9.23 3.42 -10.75
C ASN A 47 -10.45 2.85 -11.51
N ASN A 48 -11.62 3.42 -11.26
CA ASN A 48 -12.92 3.02 -11.84
C ASN A 48 -13.35 1.58 -11.51
N GLN A 49 -12.90 1.01 -10.40
CA GLN A 49 -13.31 -0.32 -9.96
C GLN A 49 -13.68 -0.38 -8.49
N TRP A 50 -14.56 -1.31 -8.16
CA TRP A 50 -14.93 -1.74 -6.83
C TRP A 50 -15.08 -3.28 -6.83
N PRO A 51 -14.50 -4.04 -5.90
CA PRO A 51 -13.57 -3.62 -4.83
C PRO A 51 -12.29 -2.96 -5.35
N CYS A 52 -11.59 -2.26 -4.45
CA CYS A 52 -10.35 -1.55 -4.78
C CYS A 52 -9.24 -2.52 -5.22
N PRO A 53 -8.28 -2.06 -6.04
CA PRO A 53 -7.11 -2.87 -6.40
C PRO A 53 -6.28 -3.23 -5.16
N SER A 54 -5.69 -4.43 -5.17
CA SER A 54 -4.76 -4.85 -4.12
C SER A 54 -3.44 -4.10 -4.22
N ILE A 55 -2.87 -3.80 -3.06
CA ILE A 55 -1.49 -3.34 -2.91
C ILE A 55 -0.67 -4.53 -2.42
N GLU A 56 0.43 -4.81 -3.08
CA GLU A 56 1.33 -5.90 -2.71
C GLU A 56 2.75 -5.36 -2.55
N ALA A 57 3.41 -5.74 -1.44
CA ALA A 57 4.78 -5.37 -1.12
C ALA A 57 5.43 -6.45 -0.25
N ASN A 58 6.74 -6.54 -0.27
CA ASN A 58 7.47 -7.38 0.66
C ASN A 58 7.76 -6.60 1.95
N VAL A 59 7.97 -7.32 3.05
CA VAL A 59 8.42 -6.70 4.30
C VAL A 59 9.74 -5.97 4.07
N GLY A 60 9.79 -4.72 4.49
CA GLY A 60 10.90 -3.81 4.29
C GLY A 60 10.81 -2.92 3.04
N ASP A 61 9.90 -3.20 2.10
CA ASP A 61 9.66 -2.33 0.96
C ASP A 61 9.00 -1.02 1.40
N THR A 62 9.26 0.05 0.65
CA THR A 62 8.56 1.33 0.78
C THR A 62 7.36 1.33 -0.15
N ILE A 63 6.17 1.49 0.41
CA ILE A 63 4.93 1.67 -0.34
C ILE A 63 4.73 3.17 -0.58
N VAL A 64 4.50 3.54 -1.83
CA VAL A 64 4.14 4.90 -2.24
C VAL A 64 2.79 4.85 -2.94
N VAL A 65 1.81 5.62 -2.46
CA VAL A 65 0.49 5.72 -3.07
C VAL A 65 0.20 7.17 -3.42
N ASN A 66 0.16 7.48 -4.70
CA ASN A 66 -0.25 8.78 -5.21
C ASN A 66 -1.77 8.76 -5.38
N LEU A 67 -2.49 9.44 -4.50
CA LEU A 67 -3.94 9.53 -4.54
C LEU A 67 -4.37 10.83 -5.22
N ASN A 68 -5.26 10.75 -6.20
CA ASN A 68 -5.94 11.87 -6.82
C ASN A 68 -7.44 11.79 -6.52
N ASN A 69 -8.00 12.82 -5.90
CA ASN A 69 -9.43 12.89 -5.66
C ASN A 69 -10.18 13.38 -6.93
N LYS A 70 -10.88 12.47 -7.60
CA LYS A 70 -11.70 12.73 -8.79
C LYS A 70 -13.20 12.61 -8.52
N LEU A 71 -13.64 12.64 -7.26
CA LEU A 71 -15.08 12.56 -6.90
C LEU A 71 -15.87 13.78 -7.35
N GLY A 72 -15.23 14.94 -7.42
CA GLY A 72 -15.85 16.18 -7.88
C GLY A 72 -16.61 16.96 -6.81
N ASN A 73 -17.25 16.29 -5.87
CA ASN A 73 -18.13 16.90 -4.86
C ASN A 73 -17.80 16.50 -3.42
N GLU A 74 -17.00 15.46 -3.21
CA GLU A 74 -16.67 14.94 -1.88
C GLU A 74 -15.17 15.00 -1.61
N THR A 75 -14.80 15.22 -0.35
CA THR A 75 -13.43 15.02 0.11
C THR A 75 -13.15 13.53 0.25
N THR A 76 -11.88 13.14 0.37
CA THR A 76 -11.50 11.74 0.59
C THR A 76 -10.15 11.64 1.30
N GLY A 77 -9.83 10.46 1.78
CA GLY A 77 -8.53 10.02 2.25
C GLY A 77 -8.50 8.50 2.21
N ILE A 78 -7.33 7.90 2.41
CA ILE A 78 -7.23 6.45 2.61
C ILE A 78 -6.59 6.21 3.98
N HIS A 79 -7.27 5.41 4.81
CA HIS A 79 -6.71 4.89 6.03
C HIS A 79 -6.14 3.47 5.81
N TRP A 80 -4.95 3.24 6.32
CA TRP A 80 -4.22 1.98 6.24
C TRP A 80 -4.45 1.14 7.49
N HIS A 81 -5.64 0.58 7.59
CA HIS A 81 -6.09 -0.08 8.81
C HIS A 81 -5.21 -1.28 9.21
N GLY A 82 -4.63 -1.20 10.40
CA GLY A 82 -3.76 -2.24 10.96
C GLY A 82 -2.26 -2.08 10.64
N ILE A 83 -1.88 -1.07 9.87
CA ILE A 83 -0.48 -0.69 9.68
C ILE A 83 -0.06 0.22 10.84
N ASN A 84 1.10 -0.05 11.46
CA ASN A 84 1.55 0.68 12.66
C ASN A 84 2.01 2.11 12.37
N GLN A 85 2.34 2.45 11.13
CA GLN A 85 2.84 3.77 10.71
C GLN A 85 3.99 4.30 11.58
N VAL A 86 4.92 3.41 11.95
CA VAL A 86 6.08 3.78 12.79
C VAL A 86 6.90 4.87 12.11
N THR A 87 7.02 6.03 12.75
CA THR A 87 7.68 7.24 12.25
C THR A 87 7.03 7.89 11.02
N THR A 88 5.80 7.49 10.68
CA THR A 88 5.02 8.02 9.55
C THR A 88 3.54 8.19 9.93
N GLU A 89 3.28 8.63 11.16
CA GLU A 89 1.92 8.75 11.73
C GLU A 89 1.04 9.69 10.90
N GLU A 90 1.63 10.69 10.27
CA GLU A 90 0.95 11.61 9.36
C GLU A 90 0.47 10.93 8.06
N MET A 91 0.97 9.72 7.75
CA MET A 91 0.58 8.92 6.59
C MET A 91 -0.54 7.93 6.90
N ASP A 92 -1.03 7.86 8.14
CA ASP A 92 -2.08 6.90 8.54
C ASP A 92 -3.43 7.15 7.85
N GLY A 93 -3.71 8.38 7.48
CA GLY A 93 -4.82 8.73 6.59
C GLY A 93 -6.13 9.18 7.19
N PRO A 94 -6.51 8.92 8.47
CA PRO A 94 -7.80 9.36 9.02
C PRO A 94 -7.97 10.87 8.95
N SER A 95 -9.00 11.32 8.23
CA SER A 95 -9.31 12.73 8.06
C SER A 95 -9.67 13.39 9.40
N GLY A 96 -9.06 14.56 9.68
CA GLY A 96 -9.25 15.28 10.94
C GLY A 96 -8.48 14.71 12.13
N VAL A 97 -7.72 13.63 11.96
CA VAL A 97 -6.86 13.02 12.98
C VAL A 97 -5.39 13.08 12.53
N ALA A 98 -5.02 12.32 11.52
CA ALA A 98 -3.64 12.29 11.02
C ALA A 98 -3.40 13.32 9.90
N GLN A 99 -4.43 13.70 9.15
CA GLN A 99 -4.33 14.61 8.02
C GLN A 99 -5.60 15.43 7.80
N CYS A 100 -5.51 16.47 6.99
CA CYS A 100 -6.70 17.10 6.40
C CYS A 100 -7.27 16.21 5.30
N PRO A 101 -8.60 16.20 5.09
CA PRO A 101 -9.21 15.49 3.97
C PRO A 101 -8.72 16.08 2.64
N VAL A 102 -8.54 15.21 1.65
CA VAL A 102 -8.12 15.61 0.29
C VAL A 102 -9.31 16.20 -0.45
N ALA A 103 -9.26 17.47 -0.77
CA ALA A 103 -10.35 18.17 -1.47
C ALA A 103 -10.55 17.64 -2.90
N PRO A 104 -11.75 17.80 -3.49
CA PRO A 104 -11.98 17.49 -4.90
C PRO A 104 -10.96 18.16 -5.83
N GLY A 105 -10.41 17.40 -6.76
CA GLY A 105 -9.38 17.86 -7.70
C GLY A 105 -7.98 17.99 -7.11
N SER A 106 -7.79 17.70 -5.83
CA SER A 106 -6.49 17.71 -5.15
C SER A 106 -5.89 16.30 -5.07
N SER A 107 -4.61 16.25 -4.70
CA SER A 107 -3.84 15.00 -4.58
C SER A 107 -3.07 14.98 -3.27
N ILE A 108 -2.75 13.76 -2.81
CA ILE A 108 -1.82 13.50 -1.71
C ILE A 108 -0.95 12.30 -2.07
N THR A 109 0.26 12.23 -1.53
CA THR A 109 1.11 11.04 -1.62
C THR A 109 1.29 10.46 -0.23
N TYR A 110 0.89 9.21 -0.05
CA TYR A 110 1.22 8.41 1.13
C TYR A 110 2.51 7.67 0.88
N GLN A 111 3.40 7.64 1.89
CA GLN A 111 4.65 6.90 1.81
C GLN A 111 4.98 6.31 3.18
N PHE A 112 5.09 4.99 3.26
CA PHE A 112 5.43 4.29 4.49
C PHE A 112 6.11 2.95 4.18
N VAL A 113 6.71 2.34 5.20
CA VAL A 113 7.39 1.04 5.06
C VAL A 113 6.42 -0.08 5.42
N ALA A 114 6.43 -1.15 4.64
CA ALA A 114 5.75 -2.40 4.97
C ALA A 114 6.55 -3.11 6.07
N ASP A 115 6.25 -2.83 7.34
CA ASP A 115 7.03 -3.28 8.49
C ASP A 115 6.69 -4.70 8.95
N ILE A 116 5.46 -5.16 8.73
CA ILE A 116 4.96 -6.46 9.20
C ILE A 116 4.24 -7.20 8.06
N ALA A 117 4.52 -8.50 7.92
CA ALA A 117 3.80 -9.37 6.99
C ALA A 117 2.34 -9.58 7.44
N GLY A 118 1.40 -9.52 6.52
CA GLY A 118 -0.02 -9.70 6.80
C GLY A 118 -0.91 -9.28 5.65
N THR A 119 -2.22 -9.34 5.88
CA THR A 119 -3.24 -8.79 4.99
C THR A 119 -3.99 -7.69 5.75
N TYR A 120 -4.01 -6.50 5.17
CA TYR A 120 -4.51 -5.28 5.81
C TYR A 120 -5.59 -4.65 4.95
N TRP A 121 -6.43 -3.84 5.55
CA TRP A 121 -7.45 -3.09 4.81
C TRP A 121 -6.96 -1.69 4.52
N CYS A 122 -7.12 -1.26 3.27
CA CYS A 122 -7.20 0.16 2.98
C CYS A 122 -8.66 0.53 2.78
N LYS A 123 -9.11 1.60 3.41
CA LYS A 123 -10.49 2.08 3.32
C LYS A 123 -10.53 3.58 3.04
N SER A 124 -11.46 3.98 2.18
CA SER A 124 -11.74 5.39 1.95
C SER A 124 -12.40 5.99 3.18
N GLU A 125 -11.92 7.16 3.58
CA GLU A 125 -12.50 8.03 4.59
C GLU A 125 -13.12 9.23 3.86
N ILE A 126 -14.46 9.34 3.89
CA ILE A 126 -15.23 10.44 3.29
C ILE A 126 -15.76 11.33 4.40
#